data_da4c5e3a061bbb85d7003b7901654c2d
#
_entry.id   da4c5e3a061bbb85d7003b7901654c2d
#
_cell.length_a   1.000
_cell.length_b   1.000
_cell.length_c   1.000
_cell.angle_alpha   90.00
_cell.angle_beta   90.00
_cell.angle_gamma   90.00
#
_symmetry.space_group_name_H-M   'P 1'
#
loop_
_entity.id
_entity.type
_entity.pdbx_description
1 polymer ?
#
loop_
_entity_poly.entity_id
_entity_poly.type
_entity_poly.pdbx_seq_one_letter_code
_entity_poly.pdbx_strand_id
1 'polypeptide(L)'
;NISDCKNILKDVFNQSKVITVDKIQNVVSNFFNIALSEMLSQRRSRPLARPRQIAMYLAKKMTTRSLPEIGRRFANRDHTTVIHAVKTISRLSEQDDEMKKNINQIKSLLLEQ
;
A
#
# COMPACT_ATOMS: atom_id res chain seq x y z
N ASN A 1 -18.72 4.52 30.71
CA ASN A 1 -19.11 4.31 30.02
C ASN A 1 -19.28 3.49 29.63
N ILE A 2 -19.84 3.18 30.00
CA ILE A 2 -19.67 2.49 28.91
C ILE A 2 -19.42 3.30 27.80
N SER A 3 -20.01 4.41 27.70
CA SER A 3 -19.65 5.24 26.58
C SER A 3 -18.24 5.76 26.73
N ASP A 4 -17.80 5.99 27.94
CA ASP A 4 -16.41 6.36 28.11
C ASP A 4 -15.51 5.22 27.79
N CYS A 5 -15.86 4.04 28.22
CA CYS A 5 -15.13 2.87 27.87
C CYS A 5 -15.12 2.71 26.37
N LYS A 6 -16.23 3.00 25.73
CA LYS A 6 -16.28 2.92 24.27
C LYS A 6 -15.33 3.90 23.63
N ASN A 7 -15.23 5.10 24.17
CA ASN A 7 -14.30 6.07 23.62
C ASN A 7 -12.87 5.61 23.74
N ILE A 8 -12.54 5.06 24.90
CA ILE A 8 -11.19 4.54 25.09
C ILE A 8 -10.93 3.40 24.13
N LEU A 9 -11.91 2.53 23.96
CA LEU A 9 -11.76 1.43 23.04
C LEU A 9 -11.61 1.91 21.61
N LYS A 10 -12.30 2.99 21.24
CA LYS A 10 -12.14 3.55 19.92
C LYS A 10 -10.73 4.00 19.67
N ASP A 11 -10.13 4.65 20.64
CA ASP A 11 -8.75 5.10 20.50
C ASP A 11 -7.81 3.93 20.31
N VAL A 12 -8.00 2.88 21.09
CA VAL A 12 -7.19 1.68 20.96
C VAL A 12 -7.39 1.05 19.59
N PHE A 13 -8.62 0.94 19.13
CA PHE A 13 -8.90 0.38 17.83
C PHE A 13 -8.29 1.21 16.72
N ASN A 14 -8.36 2.52 16.84
CA ASN A 14 -7.75 3.39 15.83
C ASN A 14 -6.26 3.16 15.75
N GLN A 15 -5.60 3.01 16.90
CA GLN A 15 -4.18 2.73 16.92
C GLN A 15 -3.87 1.38 16.29
N SER A 16 -4.69 0.38 16.56
CA SER A 16 -4.46 -0.94 16.00
C SER A 16 -4.70 -0.98 14.50
N LYS A 17 -5.37 0.04 13.96
CA LYS A 17 -5.65 0.11 12.53
C LYS A 17 -4.68 1.02 11.78
N VAL A 18 -3.59 1.39 12.42
CA VAL A 18 -2.56 2.16 11.73
C VAL A 18 -1.98 1.31 10.60
N ILE A 19 -1.97 1.89 9.42
CA ILE A 19 -1.47 1.21 8.23
C ILE A 19 -0.02 1.61 8.03
N THR A 20 0.85 0.61 7.89
CA THR A 20 2.27 0.83 7.66
C THR A 20 2.65 0.39 6.26
N VAL A 21 3.82 0.83 5.80
CA VAL A 21 4.33 0.41 4.50
C VAL A 21 4.52 -1.11 4.48
N ASP A 22 5.02 -1.67 5.58
CA ASP A 22 5.23 -3.11 5.67
C ASP A 22 3.92 -3.87 5.47
N LYS A 23 2.86 -3.41 6.11
CA LYS A 23 1.55 -4.05 5.99
C LYS A 23 1.04 -3.96 4.57
N ILE A 24 1.21 -2.81 3.93
CA ILE A 24 0.80 -2.62 2.53
C ILE A 24 1.55 -3.60 1.64
N GLN A 25 2.86 -3.74 1.84
CA GLN A 25 3.67 -4.66 1.05
C GLN A 25 3.18 -6.10 1.21
N ASN A 26 2.87 -6.51 2.44
CA ASN A 26 2.39 -7.85 2.69
C ASN A 26 1.03 -8.11 2.04
N VAL A 27 0.10 -7.19 2.19
CA VAL A 27 -1.24 -7.36 1.65
C VAL A 27 -1.19 -7.38 0.12
N VAL A 28 -0.43 -6.48 -0.49
CA VAL A 28 -0.34 -6.44 -1.95
C VAL A 28 0.32 -7.71 -2.49
N SER A 29 1.38 -8.19 -1.85
CA SER A 29 2.04 -9.40 -2.32
C SER A 29 1.10 -10.59 -2.23
N ASN A 30 0.33 -10.69 -1.15
CA ASN A 30 -0.64 -11.77 -1.00
C ASN A 30 -1.77 -11.64 -2.02
N PHE A 31 -2.24 -10.43 -2.26
CA PHE A 31 -3.33 -10.20 -3.21
C PHE A 31 -2.96 -10.67 -4.62
N PHE A 32 -1.73 -10.40 -5.03
CA PHE A 32 -1.25 -10.78 -6.35
C PHE A 32 -0.53 -12.13 -6.37
N ASN A 33 -0.49 -12.81 -5.22
CA ASN A 33 0.09 -14.14 -5.11
C ASN A 33 1.55 -14.17 -5.55
N ILE A 34 2.33 -13.20 -5.09
CA ILE A 34 3.77 -13.14 -5.35
C ILE A 34 4.50 -13.16 -4.01
N ALA A 35 5.74 -13.62 -4.03
CA ALA A 35 6.55 -13.65 -2.83
C ALA A 35 6.93 -12.24 -2.42
N LEU A 36 6.86 -11.95 -1.12
CA LEU A 36 7.25 -10.63 -0.62
C LEU A 36 8.70 -10.31 -0.99
N SER A 37 9.58 -11.31 -0.90
CA SER A 37 10.98 -11.10 -1.25
C SER A 37 11.16 -10.68 -2.70
N GLU A 38 10.33 -11.23 -3.59
CA GLU A 38 10.39 -10.84 -5.00
C GLU A 38 9.87 -9.42 -5.20
N MET A 39 8.78 -9.08 -4.53
CA MET A 39 8.24 -7.73 -4.65
C MET A 39 9.24 -6.69 -4.15
N LEU A 40 10.02 -7.02 -3.13
CA LEU A 40 11.01 -6.11 -2.57
C LEU A 40 12.38 -6.23 -3.24
N SER A 41 12.52 -7.10 -4.25
CA SER A 41 13.78 -7.24 -4.96
C SER A 41 13.97 -6.12 -5.98
N GLN A 42 15.17 -6.03 -6.54
CA GLN A 42 15.46 -5.04 -7.57
C GLN A 42 15.15 -5.56 -8.97
N ARG A 43 14.58 -6.74 -9.06
CA ARG A 43 14.25 -7.32 -10.36
C ARG A 43 13.25 -6.43 -11.10
N ARG A 44 13.44 -6.31 -12.41
CA ARG A 44 12.56 -5.54 -13.27
C ARG A 44 11.69 -6.47 -14.10
N SER A 45 11.04 -7.38 -13.46
CA SER A 45 10.16 -8.31 -14.11
C SER A 45 8.77 -7.71 -14.27
N ARG A 46 8.14 -7.93 -15.43
CA ARG A 46 6.80 -7.40 -15.67
C ARG A 46 5.78 -7.85 -14.64
N PRO A 47 5.75 -9.13 -14.24
CA PRO A 47 4.79 -9.55 -13.23
C PRO A 47 4.93 -8.84 -11.89
N LEU A 48 6.11 -8.27 -11.62
CA LEU A 48 6.36 -7.57 -10.35
C LEU A 48 6.16 -6.07 -10.45
N ALA A 49 6.17 -5.52 -11.67
CA ALA A 49 6.13 -4.07 -11.85
C ALA A 49 4.81 -3.47 -11.36
N ARG A 50 3.69 -4.02 -11.79
CA ARG A 50 2.40 -3.47 -11.42
C ARG A 50 2.09 -3.59 -9.94
N PRO A 51 2.30 -4.77 -9.31
CA PRO A 51 2.10 -4.87 -7.86
C PRO A 51 2.96 -3.89 -7.07
N ARG A 52 4.22 -3.69 -7.48
CA ARG A 52 5.08 -2.71 -6.81
C ARG A 52 4.52 -1.30 -6.93
N GLN A 53 4.05 -0.93 -8.11
CA GLN A 53 3.49 0.39 -8.33
C GLN A 53 2.26 0.62 -7.47
N ILE A 54 1.40 -0.39 -7.37
CA ILE A 54 0.21 -0.31 -6.53
C ILE A 54 0.60 -0.15 -5.07
N ALA A 55 1.59 -0.92 -4.61
CA ALA A 55 2.04 -0.83 -3.23
C ALA A 55 2.63 0.55 -2.93
N MET A 56 3.42 1.10 -3.84
CA MET A 56 3.97 2.45 -3.68
C MET A 56 2.87 3.50 -3.64
N TYR A 57 1.89 3.36 -4.52
CA TYR A 57 0.75 4.27 -4.58
C TYR A 57 -0.01 4.25 -3.25
N LEU A 58 -0.30 3.07 -2.73
CA LEU A 58 -1.02 2.95 -1.47
C LEU A 58 -0.19 3.44 -0.30
N ALA A 59 1.12 3.20 -0.33
CA ALA A 59 2.00 3.71 0.72
C ALA A 59 1.95 5.23 0.77
N LYS A 60 1.91 5.89 -0.38
CA LYS A 60 1.83 7.34 -0.42
C LYS A 60 0.46 7.83 0.02
N LYS A 61 -0.62 7.13 -0.36
CA LYS A 61 -1.97 7.58 -0.05
C LYS A 61 -2.42 7.26 1.35
N MET A 62 -1.94 6.16 1.93
CA MET A 62 -2.45 5.67 3.21
C MET A 62 -1.48 5.81 4.37
N THR A 63 -0.29 6.31 4.12
CA THR A 63 0.67 6.58 5.21
C THR A 63 1.19 7.99 5.07
N THR A 64 1.91 8.44 6.10
CA THR A 64 2.51 9.77 6.10
C THR A 64 3.98 9.75 5.72
N ARG A 65 4.47 8.62 5.22
CA ARG A 65 5.87 8.49 4.84
C ARG A 65 6.21 9.35 3.64
N SER A 66 7.44 9.87 3.62
CA SER A 66 7.90 10.69 2.51
C SER A 66 8.23 9.81 1.30
N LEU A 67 8.29 10.44 0.14
CA LEU A 67 8.61 9.71 -1.09
C LEU A 67 9.97 9.03 -1.02
N PRO A 68 11.04 9.70 -0.53
CA PRO A 68 12.32 9.00 -0.42
C PRO A 68 12.28 7.82 0.54
N GLU A 69 11.52 7.93 1.62
CA GLU A 69 11.42 6.84 2.57
C GLU A 69 10.68 5.65 1.98
N ILE A 70 9.60 5.91 1.24
CA ILE A 70 8.89 4.86 0.55
C ILE A 70 9.81 4.15 -0.43
N GLY A 71 10.60 4.93 -1.19
CA GLY A 71 11.54 4.34 -2.12
C GLY A 71 12.55 3.43 -1.46
N ARG A 72 13.05 3.83 -0.29
CA ARG A 72 14.01 3.00 0.44
C ARG A 72 13.40 1.66 0.86
N ARG A 73 12.12 1.65 1.15
CA ARG A 73 11.45 0.42 1.57
C ARG A 73 11.09 -0.50 0.40
N PHE A 74 11.31 -0.03 -0.82
CA PHE A 74 11.08 -0.82 -2.04
C PHE A 74 12.40 -1.05 -2.76
N ALA A 75 13.33 -1.73 -2.10
CA ALA A 75 14.63 -2.09 -2.66
C ALA A 75 15.48 -0.87 -2.99
N ASN A 76 15.41 0.17 -2.13
CA ASN A 76 16.25 1.36 -2.30
C ASN A 76 16.02 2.07 -3.62
N ARG A 77 14.77 2.18 -4.03
CA ARG A 77 14.45 2.86 -5.27
C ARG A 77 14.41 4.36 -5.07
N ASP A 78 14.64 5.08 -6.16
CA ASP A 78 14.64 6.53 -6.16
C ASP A 78 13.25 7.07 -5.88
N HIS A 79 13.17 8.26 -5.26
CA HIS A 79 11.88 8.89 -5.04
C HIS A 79 11.16 9.19 -6.34
N THR A 80 11.90 9.42 -7.44
CA THR A 80 11.28 9.64 -8.74
C THR A 80 10.52 8.40 -9.21
N THR A 81 11.03 7.21 -8.89
CA THR A 81 10.34 5.96 -9.20
C THR A 81 9.00 5.90 -8.47
N VAL A 82 8.98 6.34 -7.20
CA VAL A 82 7.75 6.35 -6.43
C VAL A 82 6.76 7.36 -7.01
N ILE A 83 7.22 8.55 -7.36
CA ILE A 83 6.37 9.57 -7.98
C ILE A 83 5.74 9.01 -9.25
N HIS A 84 6.55 8.38 -10.07
CA HIS A 84 6.08 7.81 -11.32
C HIS A 84 5.02 6.73 -11.08
N ALA A 85 5.25 5.88 -10.09
CA ALA A 85 4.30 4.84 -9.74
C ALA A 85 2.97 5.44 -9.27
N VAL A 86 3.02 6.46 -8.43
CA VAL A 86 1.82 7.11 -7.93
C VAL A 86 1.01 7.71 -9.07
N LYS A 87 1.68 8.40 -9.98
CA LYS A 87 1.01 9.01 -11.13
C LYS A 87 0.40 7.97 -12.05
N THR A 88 1.15 6.90 -12.31
CA THR A 88 0.69 5.84 -13.20
C THR A 88 -0.55 5.16 -12.64
N ILE A 89 -0.53 4.80 -11.36
CA ILE A 89 -1.66 4.10 -10.75
C ILE A 89 -2.85 5.04 -10.61
N SER A 90 -2.63 6.31 -10.28
CA SER A 90 -3.72 7.28 -10.22
C SER A 90 -4.45 7.36 -11.55
N ARG A 91 -3.70 7.46 -12.64
CA ARG A 91 -4.30 7.53 -13.97
C ARG A 91 -5.03 6.25 -14.32
N LEU A 92 -4.41 5.10 -14.05
CA LEU A 92 -5.03 3.82 -14.39
C LEU A 92 -6.28 3.56 -13.56
N SER A 93 -6.31 4.00 -12.32
CA SER A 93 -7.49 3.79 -11.48
C SER A 93 -8.67 4.63 -11.97
N GLU A 94 -8.42 5.71 -12.69
CA GLU A 94 -9.48 6.52 -13.26
C GLU A 94 -9.99 5.96 -14.58
N GLN A 95 -9.11 5.31 -15.33
CA GLN A 95 -9.43 4.85 -16.68
C GLN A 95 -9.82 3.38 -16.75
N ASP A 96 -9.41 2.59 -15.77
CA ASP A 96 -9.58 1.14 -15.80
C ASP A 96 -10.40 0.72 -14.58
N ASP A 97 -11.61 0.24 -14.82
CA ASP A 97 -12.50 -0.18 -13.73
C ASP A 97 -11.92 -1.36 -12.96
N GLU A 98 -11.24 -2.27 -13.64
CA GLU A 98 -10.63 -3.42 -12.98
C GLU A 98 -9.52 -2.97 -12.03
N MET A 99 -8.69 -2.04 -12.45
CA MET A 99 -7.65 -1.49 -11.59
C MET A 99 -8.27 -0.82 -10.36
N LYS A 100 -9.30 -0.03 -10.57
CA LYS A 100 -9.99 0.63 -9.48
C LYS A 100 -10.56 -0.37 -8.50
N LYS A 101 -11.15 -1.45 -9.02
CA LYS A 101 -11.72 -2.51 -8.20
C LYS A 101 -10.65 -3.20 -7.37
N ASN A 102 -9.51 -3.53 -7.99
CA ASN A 102 -8.41 -4.17 -7.30
C ASN A 102 -7.88 -3.29 -6.17
N ILE A 103 -7.71 -2.01 -6.44
CA ILE A 103 -7.21 -1.08 -5.42
C ILE A 103 -8.19 -0.98 -4.26
N ASN A 104 -9.49 -0.92 -4.55
CA ASN A 104 -10.49 -0.85 -3.51
C ASN A 104 -10.51 -2.11 -2.66
N GLN A 105 -10.34 -3.28 -3.27
CA GLN A 105 -10.25 -4.53 -2.52
C GLN A 105 -9.05 -4.56 -1.61
N ILE A 106 -7.91 -4.12 -2.10
CA ILE A 106 -6.69 -4.08 -1.28
C ILE A 106 -6.88 -3.11 -0.11
N LYS A 107 -7.48 -1.95 -0.36
CA LYS A 107 -7.76 -0.99 0.70
C LYS A 107 -8.66 -1.60 1.78
N SER A 108 -9.67 -2.34 1.37
CA SER A 108 -10.56 -3.02 2.31
C SER A 108 -9.80 -4.01 3.16
N LEU A 109 -8.92 -4.80 2.54
CA LEU A 109 -8.10 -5.76 3.29
C LEU A 109 -7.20 -5.05 4.29
N LEU A 110 -6.65 -3.91 3.92
CA LEU A 110 -5.80 -3.15 4.82
C LEU A 110 -6.58 -2.60 6.01
N LEU A 111 -7.79 -2.15 5.77
CA LEU A 111 -8.60 -1.56 6.84
C LEU A 111 -9.21 -2.60 7.76
N GLU A 112 -9.38 -3.82 7.29
CA GLU A 112 -9.94 -4.89 8.10
C GLU A 112 -8.95 -5.48 9.10
N GLN A 113 -7.67 -5.32 8.87
CA GLN A 113 -6.67 -5.92 9.74
C GLN A 113 -6.25 -4.99 10.90
#